data_92d4c62ea56e9bd36d7fc2decb649621
#
_entry.id   92d4c62ea56e9bd36d7fc2decb649621
#
_cell.length_a   1.000
_cell.length_b   1.000
_cell.length_c   1.000
_cell.angle_alpha   90.00
_cell.angle_beta   90.00
_cell.angle_gamma   90.00
#
_symmetry.space_group_name_H-M   'P 1'
#
loop_
_entity.id
_entity.type
_entity.pdbx_description
1 polymer ?
#
loop_
_entity_poly.entity_id
_entity_poly.type
_entity_poly.pdbx_seq_one_letter_code
_entity_poly.pdbx_strand_id
1 'polypeptide(L)'
;MTFCIITHVIHTQSNGKYYAYAPYVNEMNLWIKNTDKVIIVAPLKVAEVNPIFSNYSHDAIQFIEVPHFSVTNFKNVVYTLLNFPRICFRIFRAMQQADHIHLRCPGNMGLLGSCIQILFPKKKKTAKYAGNWDPKSKQPISYRIQKMILSSAFLTKNMQVLVYGEWENQSKNIKPFFTATYTDSEKVVVENRDLKGSIKCIFVGTFSSGKQPLYAIQLIEKLKENGHNVQLTLYGEGKEKEQLENYIQSNHCSNFIFLNSYISKDDLKKVYQESHFLVLPSKSEGWPKVVAEAMFWGCIPLATNVSCISNMLNNENRGLLLSLNMNSDLEKMQQLFQNDSEYQTKINNAIHWSRNFTIDKFEEEIKKLLKA
;
A
#
# COMPACT_ATOMS: atom_id res chain seq x y z
N MET A 1 -8.21 12.87 24.36
CA MET A 1 -7.41 13.44 23.27
C MET A 1 -8.25 13.57 22.01
N THR A 2 -8.32 14.77 21.42
CA THR A 2 -8.98 15.04 20.13
C THR A 2 -8.01 14.78 18.99
N PHE A 3 -8.31 13.81 18.14
CA PHE A 3 -7.47 13.39 17.00
C PHE A 3 -8.03 13.94 15.68
N CYS A 4 -7.24 14.71 14.94
CA CYS A 4 -7.69 15.33 13.69
C CYS A 4 -7.02 14.67 12.48
N ILE A 5 -7.82 14.15 11.56
CA ILE A 5 -7.39 13.52 10.32
C ILE A 5 -7.62 14.47 9.13
N ILE A 6 -6.56 14.82 8.41
CA ILE A 6 -6.65 15.55 7.14
C ILE A 6 -6.38 14.56 6.01
N THR A 7 -7.37 14.33 5.15
CA THR A 7 -7.26 13.31 4.11
C THR A 7 -7.95 13.73 2.81
N HIS A 8 -7.46 13.22 1.68
CA HIS A 8 -8.07 13.37 0.36
C HIS A 8 -9.03 12.22 0.01
N VAL A 9 -9.11 11.20 0.85
CA VAL A 9 -9.98 10.04 0.62
C VAL A 9 -11.44 10.51 0.61
N ILE A 10 -12.17 10.14 -0.43
CA ILE A 10 -13.59 10.49 -0.57
C ILE A 10 -14.40 9.61 0.37
N HIS A 11 -15.28 10.26 1.12
CA HIS A 11 -16.19 9.61 2.06
C HIS A 11 -17.64 9.63 1.53
N THR A 12 -18.42 8.70 2.05
CA THR A 12 -19.88 8.63 1.85
C THR A 12 -20.55 8.52 3.21
N GLN A 13 -21.70 9.14 3.39
CA GLN A 13 -22.49 9.04 4.61
C GLN A 13 -23.73 8.17 4.37
N SER A 14 -23.97 7.21 5.26
CA SER A 14 -25.18 6.39 5.28
C SER A 14 -25.54 6.03 6.71
N ASN A 15 -26.83 6.13 7.06
CA ASN A 15 -27.36 5.81 8.39
C ASN A 15 -26.55 6.45 9.55
N GLY A 16 -26.19 7.72 9.40
CA GLY A 16 -25.42 8.47 10.41
C GLY A 16 -23.94 8.08 10.52
N LYS A 17 -23.45 7.10 9.76
CA LYS A 17 -22.06 6.66 9.73
C LYS A 17 -21.34 7.13 8.48
N TYR A 18 -20.01 7.31 8.61
CA TYR A 18 -19.13 7.69 7.49
C TYR A 18 -18.37 6.47 7.00
N TYR A 19 -18.39 6.28 5.68
CA TYR A 19 -17.77 5.17 4.97
C TYR A 19 -16.70 5.70 4.01
N ALA A 20 -15.62 4.95 3.84
CA ALA A 20 -14.63 5.18 2.80
C ALA A 20 -13.94 3.86 2.45
N TYR A 21 -12.97 3.91 1.55
CA TYR A 21 -12.21 2.73 1.10
C TYR A 21 -11.68 1.90 2.27
N ALA A 22 -12.09 0.63 2.34
CA ALA A 22 -11.89 -0.23 3.52
C ALA A 22 -10.44 -0.33 4.00
N PRO A 23 -9.41 -0.55 3.16
CA PRO A 23 -8.03 -0.61 3.63
C PRO A 23 -7.54 0.66 4.33
N TYR A 24 -8.07 1.83 3.95
CA TYR A 24 -7.77 3.10 4.60
C TYR A 24 -8.51 3.22 5.94
N VAL A 25 -9.81 2.94 5.95
CA VAL A 25 -10.64 3.05 7.17
C VAL A 25 -10.18 2.07 8.24
N ASN A 26 -9.87 0.83 7.87
CA ASN A 26 -9.38 -0.19 8.81
C ASN A 26 -8.07 0.26 9.46
N GLU A 27 -7.17 0.90 8.71
CA GLU A 27 -5.96 1.50 9.27
C GLU A 27 -6.30 2.66 10.21
N MET A 28 -7.21 3.55 9.81
CA MET A 28 -7.61 4.68 10.66
C MET A 28 -8.32 4.23 11.94
N ASN A 29 -9.10 3.15 11.91
CA ASN A 29 -9.73 2.58 13.09
C ASN A 29 -8.72 2.16 14.16
N LEU A 30 -7.52 1.70 13.78
CA LEU A 30 -6.43 1.43 14.72
C LEU A 30 -5.86 2.72 15.33
N TRP A 31 -5.78 3.82 14.57
CA TRP A 31 -5.33 5.12 15.06
C TRP A 31 -6.31 5.74 16.06
N ILE A 32 -7.61 5.67 15.78
CA ILE A 32 -8.64 6.36 16.57
C ILE A 32 -9.15 5.55 17.76
N LYS A 33 -8.83 4.27 17.85
CA LYS A 33 -9.29 3.34 18.90
C LYS A 33 -9.07 3.86 20.33
N ASN A 34 -8.00 4.62 20.56
CA ASN A 34 -7.62 5.15 21.88
C ASN A 34 -7.72 6.68 21.94
N THR A 35 -8.70 7.27 21.25
CA THR A 35 -8.96 8.71 21.26
C THR A 35 -10.36 9.00 21.79
N ASP A 36 -10.59 10.20 22.34
CA ASP A 36 -11.90 10.56 22.90
C ASP A 36 -12.83 11.19 21.87
N LYS A 37 -12.22 11.88 20.89
CA LYS A 37 -12.93 12.58 19.81
C LYS A 37 -12.12 12.55 18.54
N VAL A 38 -12.78 12.37 17.42
CA VAL A 38 -12.17 12.35 16.09
C VAL A 38 -12.73 13.50 15.23
N ILE A 39 -11.85 14.29 14.64
CA ILE A 39 -12.22 15.29 13.61
C ILE A 39 -11.69 14.79 12.28
N ILE A 40 -12.57 14.61 11.29
CA ILE A 40 -12.18 14.20 9.94
C ILE A 40 -12.44 15.36 8.97
N VAL A 41 -11.38 15.84 8.32
CA VAL A 41 -11.49 16.86 7.26
C VAL A 41 -11.25 16.16 5.91
N ALA A 42 -12.31 15.98 5.15
CA ALA A 42 -12.26 15.20 3.91
C ALA A 42 -13.38 15.60 2.93
N PRO A 43 -13.25 15.24 1.64
CA PRO A 43 -14.35 15.32 0.68
C PRO A 43 -15.47 14.33 1.03
N LEU A 44 -16.71 14.79 0.88
CA LEU A 44 -17.91 13.96 1.02
C LEU A 44 -18.62 13.86 -0.33
N LYS A 45 -19.09 12.66 -0.68
CA LYS A 45 -19.90 12.42 -1.87
C LYS A 45 -21.19 11.72 -1.46
N VAL A 46 -22.30 12.22 -1.94
CA VAL A 46 -23.59 11.52 -1.83
C VAL A 46 -23.59 10.38 -2.84
N ALA A 47 -23.49 9.15 -2.36
CA ALA A 47 -23.53 7.94 -3.18
C ALA A 47 -23.96 6.76 -2.29
N GLU A 48 -24.42 5.69 -2.92
CA GLU A 48 -24.60 4.41 -2.21
C GLU A 48 -23.27 3.87 -1.67
N VAL A 49 -23.35 3.14 -0.57
CA VAL A 49 -22.16 2.54 0.04
C VAL A 49 -21.67 1.41 -0.85
N ASN A 50 -20.47 1.56 -1.37
CA ASN A 50 -19.82 0.52 -2.17
C ASN A 50 -19.41 -0.66 -1.27
N PRO A 51 -19.55 -1.94 -1.70
CA PRO A 51 -19.10 -3.11 -0.93
C PRO A 51 -17.62 -3.11 -0.50
N ILE A 52 -16.78 -2.38 -1.23
CA ILE A 52 -15.35 -2.23 -0.89
C ILE A 52 -15.10 -1.13 0.18
N PHE A 53 -16.15 -0.49 0.72
CA PHE A 53 -16.04 0.54 1.75
C PHE A 53 -16.27 -0.07 3.14
N SER A 54 -15.66 0.56 4.14
CA SER A 54 -15.85 0.27 5.57
C SER A 54 -16.23 1.54 6.31
N ASN A 55 -16.88 1.39 7.47
CA ASN A 55 -17.20 2.53 8.34
C ASN A 55 -16.14 2.69 9.45
N TYR A 56 -16.05 3.90 9.96
CA TYR A 56 -15.26 4.18 11.16
C TYR A 56 -15.91 3.58 12.39
N SER A 57 -15.07 3.00 13.28
CA SER A 57 -15.50 2.36 14.53
C SER A 57 -15.27 3.31 15.72
N HIS A 58 -15.90 4.50 15.69
CA HIS A 58 -15.78 5.49 16.75
C HIS A 58 -17.08 6.30 16.87
N ASP A 59 -17.56 6.53 18.11
CA ASP A 59 -18.88 7.16 18.34
C ASP A 59 -18.82 8.70 18.26
N ALA A 60 -17.70 9.31 18.64
CA ALA A 60 -17.55 10.77 18.67
C ALA A 60 -16.79 11.30 17.45
N ILE A 61 -17.41 11.21 16.26
CA ILE A 61 -16.84 11.73 15.01
C ILE A 61 -17.47 13.08 14.65
N GLN A 62 -16.63 14.10 14.49
CA GLN A 62 -16.98 15.36 13.87
C GLN A 62 -16.43 15.38 12.44
N PHE A 63 -17.31 15.28 11.45
CA PHE A 63 -16.90 15.36 10.04
C PHE A 63 -16.99 16.80 9.54
N ILE A 64 -15.89 17.28 8.97
CA ILE A 64 -15.79 18.59 8.34
C ILE A 64 -15.61 18.36 6.85
N GLU A 65 -16.71 18.48 6.13
CA GLU A 65 -16.71 18.36 4.68
C GLU A 65 -15.89 19.47 4.03
N VAL A 66 -15.08 19.11 3.06
CA VAL A 66 -14.40 20.07 2.16
C VAL A 66 -14.73 19.75 0.71
N PRO A 67 -14.80 20.77 -0.16
CA PRO A 67 -14.96 20.55 -1.59
C PRO A 67 -13.87 19.63 -2.13
N HIS A 68 -14.22 18.80 -3.11
CA HIS A 68 -13.26 17.93 -3.78
C HIS A 68 -12.17 18.77 -4.46
N PHE A 69 -10.93 18.57 -4.06
CA PHE A 69 -9.78 19.29 -4.57
C PHE A 69 -9.14 18.53 -5.73
N SER A 70 -9.35 19.02 -6.95
CA SER A 70 -8.79 18.41 -8.17
C SER A 70 -8.24 19.49 -9.10
N VAL A 71 -7.12 19.20 -9.75
CA VAL A 71 -6.46 20.08 -10.74
C VAL A 71 -6.32 19.37 -12.10
N THR A 72 -7.18 18.42 -12.38
CA THR A 72 -7.09 17.56 -13.57
C THR A 72 -7.56 18.24 -14.86
N ASN A 73 -8.43 19.26 -14.76
CA ASN A 73 -8.89 20.05 -15.88
C ASN A 73 -9.13 21.51 -15.48
N PHE A 74 -9.27 22.40 -16.46
CA PHE A 74 -9.41 23.84 -16.23
C PHE A 74 -10.60 24.21 -15.34
N LYS A 75 -11.77 23.58 -15.53
CA LYS A 75 -12.96 23.83 -14.68
C LYS A 75 -12.69 23.46 -13.21
N ASN A 76 -12.03 22.33 -12.98
CA ASN A 76 -11.65 21.90 -11.63
C ASN A 76 -10.61 22.82 -11.00
N VAL A 77 -9.69 23.38 -11.79
CA VAL A 77 -8.70 24.37 -11.31
C VAL A 77 -9.41 25.64 -10.83
N VAL A 78 -10.30 26.21 -11.63
CA VAL A 78 -11.07 27.43 -11.25
C VAL A 78 -11.91 27.16 -10.00
N TYR A 79 -12.66 26.05 -9.97
CA TYR A 79 -13.46 25.66 -8.81
C TYR A 79 -12.59 25.49 -7.55
N THR A 80 -11.43 24.88 -7.68
CA THR A 80 -10.47 24.70 -6.60
C THR A 80 -9.94 26.04 -6.09
N LEU A 81 -9.55 26.97 -6.98
CA LEU A 81 -9.07 28.29 -6.61
C LEU A 81 -10.12 29.08 -5.83
N LEU A 82 -11.37 29.08 -6.27
CA LEU A 82 -12.49 29.75 -5.57
C LEU A 82 -12.74 29.18 -4.18
N ASN A 83 -12.59 27.87 -4.00
CA ASN A 83 -12.81 27.19 -2.71
C ASN A 83 -11.55 27.11 -1.83
N PHE A 84 -10.38 27.48 -2.34
CA PHE A 84 -9.11 27.35 -1.65
C PHE A 84 -9.08 28.03 -0.27
N PRO A 85 -9.53 29.31 -0.12
CA PRO A 85 -9.55 29.97 1.20
C PRO A 85 -10.45 29.22 2.18
N ARG A 86 -11.61 28.74 1.73
CA ARG A 86 -12.56 27.98 2.55
C ARG A 86 -11.99 26.65 3.01
N ILE A 87 -11.27 25.94 2.13
CA ILE A 87 -10.60 24.66 2.48
C ILE A 87 -9.51 24.93 3.52
N CYS A 88 -8.65 25.92 3.28
CA CYS A 88 -7.57 26.30 4.21
C CYS A 88 -8.13 26.69 5.58
N PHE A 89 -9.19 27.48 5.63
CA PHE A 89 -9.84 27.89 6.88
C PHE A 89 -10.42 26.70 7.65
N ARG A 90 -11.09 25.75 6.97
CA ARG A 90 -11.65 24.53 7.58
C ARG A 90 -10.54 23.65 8.16
N ILE A 91 -9.43 23.45 7.42
CA ILE A 91 -8.26 22.70 7.89
C ILE A 91 -7.65 23.42 9.13
N PHE A 92 -7.45 24.73 9.06
CA PHE A 92 -6.90 25.51 10.18
C PHE A 92 -7.76 25.39 11.44
N ARG A 93 -9.07 25.57 11.31
CA ARG A 93 -10.02 25.45 12.45
C ARG A 93 -10.03 24.03 13.05
N ALA A 94 -9.97 23.00 12.22
CA ALA A 94 -9.88 21.62 12.68
C ALA A 94 -8.57 21.37 13.44
N MET A 95 -7.43 21.81 12.89
CA MET A 95 -6.14 21.70 13.56
C MET A 95 -6.07 22.48 14.87
N GLN A 96 -6.74 23.64 14.94
CA GLN A 96 -6.80 24.43 16.17
C GLN A 96 -7.48 23.68 17.33
N GLN A 97 -8.53 22.90 17.03
CA GLN A 97 -9.29 22.13 18.01
C GLN A 97 -8.62 20.82 18.42
N ALA A 98 -7.69 20.30 17.59
CA ALA A 98 -7.06 19.02 17.80
C ALA A 98 -5.96 19.06 18.87
N ASP A 99 -5.79 17.98 19.60
CA ASP A 99 -4.59 17.72 20.43
C ASP A 99 -3.52 17.04 19.58
N HIS A 100 -3.92 16.15 18.65
CA HIS A 100 -3.02 15.48 17.70
C HIS A 100 -3.51 15.67 16.27
N ILE A 101 -2.61 16.07 15.38
CA ILE A 101 -2.88 16.27 13.95
C ILE A 101 -2.29 15.11 13.16
N HIS A 102 -3.11 14.42 12.37
CA HIS A 102 -2.68 13.35 11.48
C HIS A 102 -2.91 13.73 10.01
N LEU A 103 -1.84 13.72 9.21
CA LEU A 103 -1.90 14.02 7.77
C LEU A 103 -1.79 12.74 6.96
N ARG A 104 -2.76 12.52 6.07
CA ARG A 104 -2.66 11.47 5.06
C ARG A 104 -2.02 12.03 3.79
N CYS A 105 -0.82 11.60 3.51
CA CYS A 105 0.03 12.00 2.39
C CYS A 105 0.34 10.79 1.49
N PRO A 106 0.76 10.99 0.22
CA PRO A 106 0.74 12.24 -0.51
C PRO A 106 -0.67 12.57 -1.02
N GLY A 107 -0.84 13.80 -1.49
CA GLY A 107 -2.08 14.29 -2.12
C GLY A 107 -2.34 15.76 -1.81
N ASN A 108 -3.31 16.34 -2.51
CA ASN A 108 -3.59 17.78 -2.42
C ASN A 108 -3.99 18.21 -1.00
N MET A 109 -4.87 17.46 -0.34
CA MET A 109 -5.24 17.74 1.06
C MET A 109 -4.06 17.57 2.02
N GLY A 110 -3.23 16.54 1.79
CA GLY A 110 -1.99 16.34 2.54
C GLY A 110 -1.00 17.49 2.35
N LEU A 111 -0.90 18.04 1.13
CA LEU A 111 -0.04 19.21 0.86
C LEU A 111 -0.55 20.45 1.62
N LEU A 112 -1.85 20.76 1.53
CA LEU A 112 -2.44 21.87 2.29
C LEU A 112 -2.25 21.68 3.80
N GLY A 113 -2.50 20.46 4.30
CA GLY A 113 -2.26 20.08 5.68
C GLY A 113 -0.79 20.29 6.08
N SER A 114 0.15 19.92 5.22
CA SER A 114 1.60 20.11 5.44
C SER A 114 2.00 21.58 5.53
N CYS A 115 1.35 22.47 4.77
CA CYS A 115 1.57 23.91 4.87
C CYS A 115 0.95 24.49 6.13
N ILE A 116 -0.32 24.18 6.42
CA ILE A 116 -1.07 24.81 7.52
C ILE A 116 -0.54 24.35 8.89
N GLN A 117 -0.10 23.10 9.03
CA GLN A 117 0.45 22.58 10.28
C GLN A 117 1.68 23.36 10.80
N ILE A 118 2.36 24.11 9.94
CA ILE A 118 3.51 24.96 10.33
C ILE A 118 3.08 26.00 11.39
N LEU A 119 1.82 26.45 11.33
CA LEU A 119 1.24 27.40 12.29
C LEU A 119 0.96 26.79 13.67
N PHE A 120 1.13 25.47 13.83
CA PHE A 120 0.89 24.75 15.07
C PHE A 120 2.15 24.02 15.58
N PRO A 121 3.26 24.74 15.87
CA PRO A 121 4.54 24.11 16.22
C PRO A 121 4.51 23.35 17.56
N LYS A 122 3.57 23.68 18.47
CA LYS A 122 3.45 23.05 19.79
C LYS A 122 2.58 21.79 19.80
N LYS A 123 1.77 21.56 18.76
CA LYS A 123 0.88 20.39 18.70
C LYS A 123 1.65 19.13 18.29
N LYS A 124 1.27 17.99 18.86
CA LYS A 124 1.74 16.67 18.41
C LYS A 124 1.22 16.38 17.02
N LYS A 125 2.05 15.82 16.17
CA LYS A 125 1.69 15.60 14.77
C LYS A 125 2.29 14.32 14.24
N THR A 126 1.52 13.67 13.35
CA THR A 126 1.99 12.59 12.50
C THR A 126 1.61 12.85 11.05
N ALA A 127 2.46 12.48 10.13
CA ALA A 127 2.12 12.46 8.70
C ALA A 127 2.43 11.07 8.15
N LYS A 128 1.43 10.32 7.67
CA LYS A 128 1.67 9.07 6.97
C LYS A 128 1.78 9.31 5.48
N TYR A 129 2.99 9.19 4.95
CA TYR A 129 3.24 9.26 3.51
C TYR A 129 3.06 7.87 2.90
N ALA A 130 1.84 7.58 2.47
CA ALA A 130 1.43 6.26 1.96
C ALA A 130 1.76 6.05 0.46
N GLY A 131 2.73 6.76 -0.06
CA GLY A 131 3.23 6.65 -1.43
C GLY A 131 4.71 6.25 -1.46
N ASN A 132 5.29 6.30 -2.64
CA ASN A 132 6.71 6.04 -2.84
C ASN A 132 7.56 7.18 -2.24
N TRP A 133 8.34 6.87 -1.20
CA TRP A 133 9.25 7.84 -0.57
C TRP A 133 10.66 7.83 -1.18
N ASP A 134 10.98 6.90 -2.07
CA ASP A 134 12.30 6.80 -2.70
C ASP A 134 12.76 8.17 -3.22
N PRO A 135 13.93 8.68 -2.76
CA PRO A 135 14.48 9.95 -3.23
C PRO A 135 14.74 9.99 -4.75
N LYS A 136 14.99 8.84 -5.36
CA LYS A 136 15.28 8.68 -6.79
C LYS A 136 14.01 8.57 -7.65
N SER A 137 12.83 8.40 -7.03
CA SER A 137 11.57 8.25 -7.77
C SER A 137 11.14 9.55 -8.46
N LYS A 138 10.69 9.44 -9.71
CA LYS A 138 10.05 10.55 -10.42
C LYS A 138 8.67 10.79 -9.84
N GLN A 139 8.42 11.99 -9.34
CA GLN A 139 7.17 12.36 -8.70
C GLN A 139 6.63 13.70 -9.20
N PRO A 140 5.29 13.92 -9.18
CA PRO A 140 4.69 15.21 -9.46
C PRO A 140 5.27 16.34 -8.60
N ILE A 141 5.27 17.55 -9.12
CA ILE A 141 5.82 18.74 -8.41
C ILE A 141 5.16 18.92 -7.02
N SER A 142 3.84 18.75 -6.93
CA SER A 142 3.10 18.85 -5.66
C SER A 142 3.59 17.85 -4.60
N TYR A 143 3.95 16.64 -5.01
CA TYR A 143 4.50 15.62 -4.10
C TYR A 143 5.93 15.96 -3.69
N ARG A 144 6.72 16.52 -4.60
CA ARG A 144 8.10 16.97 -4.30
C ARG A 144 8.09 18.11 -3.29
N ILE A 145 7.20 19.10 -3.46
CA ILE A 145 7.01 20.19 -2.49
C ILE A 145 6.58 19.62 -1.12
N GLN A 146 5.63 18.69 -1.11
CA GLN A 146 5.17 18.04 0.12
C GLN A 146 6.31 17.30 0.82
N LYS A 147 7.11 16.51 0.08
CA LYS A 147 8.29 15.83 0.64
C LYS A 147 9.30 16.84 1.21
N MET A 148 9.56 17.93 0.52
CA MET A 148 10.47 18.98 0.98
C MET A 148 9.99 19.60 2.33
N ILE A 149 8.70 19.91 2.44
CA ILE A 149 8.13 20.43 3.71
C ILE A 149 8.26 19.37 4.81
N LEU A 150 7.83 18.13 4.52
CA LEU A 150 7.83 17.05 5.50
C LEU A 150 9.25 16.63 5.95
N SER A 151 10.25 16.76 5.09
CA SER A 151 11.65 16.47 5.43
C SER A 151 12.32 17.59 6.23
N SER A 152 11.68 18.75 6.39
CA SER A 152 12.24 19.85 7.19
C SER A 152 11.80 19.75 8.65
N ALA A 153 12.71 19.35 9.54
CA ALA A 153 12.44 19.32 10.99
C ALA A 153 12.09 20.72 11.56
N PHE A 154 12.51 21.81 10.91
CA PHE A 154 12.16 23.17 11.29
C PHE A 154 10.69 23.48 10.97
N LEU A 155 10.22 23.14 9.76
CA LEU A 155 8.83 23.38 9.34
C LEU A 155 7.84 22.39 9.99
N THR A 156 8.31 21.23 10.43
CA THR A 156 7.49 20.16 11.01
C THR A 156 7.81 19.91 12.48
N LYS A 157 7.94 20.97 13.28
CA LYS A 157 8.17 20.83 14.73
C LYS A 157 7.11 19.92 15.36
N ASN A 158 7.53 19.02 16.25
CA ASN A 158 6.70 18.01 16.91
C ASN A 158 5.89 17.10 15.94
N MET A 159 6.45 16.81 14.75
CA MET A 159 5.87 15.90 13.78
C MET A 159 6.78 14.69 13.57
N GLN A 160 6.18 13.51 13.54
CA GLN A 160 6.82 12.31 13.00
C GLN A 160 6.21 11.99 11.63
N VAL A 161 7.07 11.87 10.63
CA VAL A 161 6.69 11.56 9.25
C VAL A 161 6.97 10.09 8.99
N LEU A 162 5.91 9.32 8.80
CA LEU A 162 5.94 7.88 8.64
C LEU A 162 6.02 7.53 7.16
N VAL A 163 7.10 6.89 6.74
CA VAL A 163 7.40 6.57 5.35
C VAL A 163 7.63 5.06 5.17
N TYR A 164 7.42 4.57 3.98
CA TYR A 164 7.72 3.18 3.65
C TYR A 164 9.18 3.02 3.24
N GLY A 165 9.83 2.01 3.82
CA GLY A 165 11.24 1.70 3.60
C GLY A 165 12.19 2.52 4.47
N GLU A 166 13.44 2.09 4.47
CA GLU A 166 14.56 2.76 5.13
C GLU A 166 15.38 3.49 4.08
N TRP A 167 15.65 4.77 4.32
CA TRP A 167 16.32 5.65 3.38
C TRP A 167 17.46 6.39 4.04
N GLU A 168 18.60 6.40 3.40
CA GLU A 168 19.78 7.13 3.90
C GLU A 168 19.57 8.65 3.90
N ASN A 169 20.32 9.36 4.73
CA ASN A 169 20.38 10.82 4.79
C ASN A 169 19.03 11.51 5.02
N GLN A 170 18.15 10.87 5.81
CA GLN A 170 16.86 11.44 6.17
C GLN A 170 16.95 12.31 7.42
N SER A 171 16.06 13.31 7.51
CA SER A 171 15.91 14.15 8.71
C SER A 171 15.36 13.35 9.89
N LYS A 172 15.65 13.80 11.12
CA LYS A 172 15.32 13.08 12.38
C LYS A 172 13.82 12.80 12.57
N ASN A 173 12.94 13.57 11.94
CA ASN A 173 11.49 13.39 12.00
C ASN A 173 10.95 12.34 11.02
N ILE A 174 11.76 11.87 10.07
CA ILE A 174 11.38 10.76 9.15
C ILE A 174 11.58 9.44 9.88
N LYS A 175 10.52 8.62 9.91
CA LYS A 175 10.52 7.30 10.56
C LYS A 175 10.09 6.24 9.55
N PRO A 176 10.87 5.17 9.38
CA PRO A 176 10.39 3.98 8.67
C PRO A 176 9.12 3.47 9.33
N PHE A 177 8.15 3.12 8.51
CA PHE A 177 6.88 2.60 9.00
C PHE A 177 6.33 1.58 8.00
N PHE A 178 5.29 0.86 8.41
CA PHE A 178 4.72 -0.23 7.63
C PHE A 178 3.20 -0.16 7.62
N THR A 179 2.56 -1.11 7.00
CA THR A 179 1.15 -1.46 7.17
C THR A 179 1.05 -2.98 7.25
N ALA A 180 0.04 -3.48 7.94
CA ALA A 180 -0.13 -4.88 8.25
C ALA A 180 -1.48 -5.41 7.78
N THR A 181 -1.56 -6.73 7.59
CA THR A 181 -2.78 -7.44 7.19
C THR A 181 -3.14 -8.55 8.16
N TYR A 182 -2.14 -9.21 8.76
CA TYR A 182 -2.32 -10.36 9.64
C TYR A 182 -1.97 -10.03 11.10
N THR A 183 -2.59 -10.76 12.03
CA THR A 183 -2.35 -10.65 13.48
C THR A 183 -1.26 -11.60 13.94
N ASP A 184 -0.79 -11.42 15.19
CA ASP A 184 0.15 -12.36 15.82
C ASP A 184 -0.45 -13.76 15.97
N SER A 185 -1.75 -13.88 16.20
CA SER A 185 -2.46 -15.16 16.31
C SER A 185 -2.53 -15.95 15.00
N GLU A 186 -2.31 -15.31 13.85
CA GLU A 186 -2.28 -15.95 12.54
C GLU A 186 -0.89 -16.55 12.18
N LYS A 187 0.12 -16.44 13.05
CA LYS A 187 1.45 -17.03 12.87
C LYS A 187 1.44 -18.52 13.13
N VAL A 188 0.96 -19.30 12.16
CA VAL A 188 1.00 -20.77 12.20
C VAL A 188 2.24 -21.31 11.49
N VAL A 189 2.56 -22.58 11.70
CA VAL A 189 3.60 -23.28 10.95
C VAL A 189 3.20 -23.29 9.47
N VAL A 190 4.14 -22.94 8.60
CA VAL A 190 3.95 -23.04 7.14
C VAL A 190 4.56 -24.34 6.69
N GLU A 191 3.79 -25.14 5.97
CA GLU A 191 4.28 -26.39 5.39
C GLU A 191 5.36 -26.12 4.33
N ASN A 192 6.41 -26.93 4.35
CA ASN A 192 7.44 -26.85 3.34
C ASN A 192 6.88 -27.23 1.98
N ARG A 193 7.17 -26.39 0.98
CA ARG A 193 6.87 -26.65 -0.43
C ARG A 193 8.18 -26.85 -1.17
N ASP A 194 8.28 -27.88 -1.96
CA ASP A 194 9.40 -28.09 -2.86
C ASP A 194 9.07 -27.60 -4.29
N LEU A 195 10.08 -27.48 -5.11
CA LEU A 195 9.94 -27.08 -6.52
C LEU A 195 9.79 -28.28 -7.46
N LYS A 196 9.47 -29.46 -6.88
CA LYS A 196 9.18 -30.67 -7.66
C LYS A 196 7.71 -30.68 -8.05
N GLY A 197 7.42 -31.04 -9.30
CA GLY A 197 6.04 -31.10 -9.78
C GLY A 197 5.54 -29.77 -10.36
N SER A 198 4.31 -29.37 -10.03
CA SER A 198 3.69 -28.15 -10.57
C SER A 198 4.00 -26.95 -9.72
N ILE A 199 4.72 -25.98 -10.26
CA ILE A 199 5.06 -24.73 -9.59
C ILE A 199 3.90 -23.73 -9.76
N LYS A 200 3.27 -23.36 -8.65
CA LYS A 200 2.14 -22.44 -8.60
C LYS A 200 2.63 -21.01 -8.41
N CYS A 201 2.38 -20.15 -9.38
CA CYS A 201 2.63 -18.71 -9.32
C CYS A 201 1.31 -17.96 -9.18
N ILE A 202 1.34 -16.82 -8.49
CA ILE A 202 0.17 -15.94 -8.38
C ILE A 202 0.54 -14.49 -8.69
N PHE A 203 -0.44 -13.75 -9.17
CA PHE A 203 -0.44 -12.30 -9.25
C PHE A 203 -1.65 -11.78 -8.46
N VAL A 204 -1.44 -10.77 -7.62
CA VAL A 204 -2.52 -10.16 -6.82
C VAL A 204 -2.47 -8.65 -6.99
N GLY A 205 -3.49 -8.08 -7.62
CA GLY A 205 -3.53 -6.63 -7.82
C GLY A 205 -4.46 -6.18 -8.93
N THR A 206 -4.58 -4.85 -9.08
CA THR A 206 -5.38 -4.25 -10.16
C THR A 206 -4.78 -4.56 -11.53
N PHE A 207 -5.61 -4.97 -12.48
CA PHE A 207 -5.18 -5.17 -13.87
C PHE A 207 -5.02 -3.81 -14.57
N SER A 208 -3.82 -3.26 -14.46
CA SER A 208 -3.46 -1.94 -14.94
C SER A 208 -2.01 -1.88 -15.41
N SER A 209 -1.70 -0.95 -16.31
CA SER A 209 -0.35 -0.73 -16.85
C SER A 209 0.70 -0.38 -15.77
N GLY A 210 0.26 0.11 -14.61
CA GLY A 210 1.13 0.34 -13.46
C GLY A 210 1.55 -0.94 -12.73
N LYS A 211 0.70 -1.96 -12.74
CA LYS A 211 0.94 -3.27 -12.11
C LYS A 211 1.51 -4.31 -13.08
N GLN A 212 1.40 -4.07 -14.37
CA GLN A 212 1.98 -4.89 -15.45
C GLN A 212 1.61 -6.40 -15.39
N PRO A 213 0.32 -6.79 -15.25
CA PRO A 213 -0.07 -8.19 -15.19
C PRO A 213 0.31 -8.97 -16.46
N LEU A 214 0.35 -8.30 -17.63
CA LEU A 214 0.77 -8.93 -18.88
C LEU A 214 2.23 -9.43 -18.82
N TYR A 215 3.13 -8.67 -18.15
CA TYR A 215 4.51 -9.13 -17.97
C TYR A 215 4.58 -10.42 -17.14
N ALA A 216 3.75 -10.54 -16.10
CA ALA A 216 3.67 -11.75 -15.29
C ALA A 216 3.22 -12.94 -16.14
N ILE A 217 2.21 -12.77 -17.01
CA ILE A 217 1.75 -13.79 -17.95
C ILE A 217 2.88 -14.23 -18.89
N GLN A 218 3.54 -13.27 -19.53
CA GLN A 218 4.63 -13.54 -20.47
C GLN A 218 5.83 -14.26 -19.83
N LEU A 219 6.16 -13.92 -18.58
CA LEU A 219 7.24 -14.58 -17.85
C LEU A 219 6.91 -16.08 -17.60
N ILE A 220 5.67 -16.38 -17.20
CA ILE A 220 5.23 -17.77 -16.96
C ILE A 220 5.07 -18.54 -18.26
N GLU A 221 4.61 -17.90 -19.34
CA GLU A 221 4.57 -18.49 -20.69
C GLU A 221 5.98 -18.92 -21.14
N LYS A 222 6.98 -18.04 -20.98
CA LYS A 222 8.38 -18.38 -21.33
C LYS A 222 8.95 -19.51 -20.48
N LEU A 223 8.64 -19.56 -19.19
CA LEU A 223 9.03 -20.70 -18.34
C LEU A 223 8.38 -22.01 -18.84
N LYS A 224 7.11 -21.95 -19.25
CA LYS A 224 6.39 -23.12 -19.80
C LYS A 224 6.98 -23.59 -21.11
N GLU A 225 7.31 -22.67 -22.03
CA GLU A 225 8.02 -22.96 -23.29
C GLU A 225 9.39 -23.61 -23.05
N ASN A 226 10.08 -23.23 -21.97
CA ASN A 226 11.37 -23.83 -21.57
C ASN A 226 11.20 -25.17 -20.80
N GLY A 227 10.02 -25.77 -20.82
CA GLY A 227 9.77 -27.11 -20.28
C GLY A 227 9.46 -27.15 -18.78
N HIS A 228 9.35 -26.01 -18.08
CA HIS A 228 8.99 -26.01 -16.67
C HIS A 228 7.49 -26.27 -16.48
N ASN A 229 7.14 -27.07 -15.48
CA ASN A 229 5.74 -27.30 -15.13
C ASN A 229 5.24 -26.18 -14.20
N VAL A 230 4.87 -25.05 -14.79
CA VAL A 230 4.43 -23.83 -14.08
C VAL A 230 2.99 -23.48 -14.42
N GLN A 231 2.30 -22.86 -13.49
CA GLN A 231 0.99 -22.25 -13.69
C GLN A 231 0.91 -20.88 -13.01
N LEU A 232 0.08 -19.96 -13.53
CA LEU A 232 -0.15 -18.65 -12.97
C LEU A 232 -1.65 -18.41 -12.77
N THR A 233 -2.02 -18.00 -11.57
CA THR A 233 -3.37 -17.50 -11.29
C THR A 233 -3.31 -16.02 -10.94
N LEU A 234 -4.06 -15.19 -11.67
CA LEU A 234 -4.15 -13.75 -11.43
C LEU A 234 -5.45 -13.44 -10.68
N TYR A 235 -5.34 -12.71 -9.58
CA TYR A 235 -6.47 -12.24 -8.76
C TYR A 235 -6.58 -10.73 -8.84
N GLY A 236 -7.64 -10.22 -9.45
CA GLY A 236 -7.86 -8.79 -9.59
C GLY A 236 -8.91 -8.42 -10.62
N GLU A 237 -9.09 -7.12 -10.77
CA GLU A 237 -9.94 -6.49 -11.78
C GLU A 237 -9.25 -5.23 -12.30
N GLY A 238 -9.62 -4.77 -13.47
CA GLY A 238 -9.09 -3.53 -14.01
C GLY A 238 -9.28 -3.35 -15.50
N LYS A 239 -8.81 -2.22 -16.01
CA LYS A 239 -9.01 -1.82 -17.40
C LYS A 239 -8.33 -2.72 -18.43
N GLU A 240 -7.31 -3.47 -18.00
CA GLU A 240 -6.55 -4.36 -18.89
C GLU A 240 -7.11 -5.79 -18.93
N LYS A 241 -8.21 -6.11 -18.21
CA LYS A 241 -8.77 -7.46 -18.12
C LYS A 241 -9.02 -8.08 -19.49
N GLU A 242 -9.76 -7.38 -20.35
CA GLU A 242 -10.07 -7.83 -21.72
C GLU A 242 -8.79 -8.07 -22.56
N GLN A 243 -7.79 -7.20 -22.43
CA GLN A 243 -6.50 -7.37 -23.09
C GLN A 243 -5.78 -8.65 -22.63
N LEU A 244 -5.84 -8.96 -21.33
CA LEU A 244 -5.23 -10.16 -20.77
C LEU A 244 -5.96 -11.42 -21.22
N GLU A 245 -7.28 -11.41 -21.23
CA GLU A 245 -8.12 -12.50 -21.73
C GLU A 245 -7.82 -12.82 -23.20
N ASN A 246 -7.77 -11.78 -24.04
CA ASN A 246 -7.42 -11.92 -25.46
C ASN A 246 -6.00 -12.47 -25.66
N TYR A 247 -5.02 -12.01 -24.86
CA TYR A 247 -3.64 -12.52 -24.92
C TYR A 247 -3.59 -14.01 -24.59
N ILE A 248 -4.23 -14.45 -23.50
CA ILE A 248 -4.25 -15.83 -23.04
C ILE A 248 -4.86 -16.76 -24.09
N GLN A 249 -5.95 -16.34 -24.74
CA GLN A 249 -6.61 -17.10 -25.78
C GLN A 249 -5.75 -17.18 -27.05
N SER A 250 -5.21 -16.06 -27.52
CA SER A 250 -4.43 -15.99 -28.75
C SER A 250 -3.11 -16.76 -28.68
N ASN A 251 -2.52 -16.88 -27.48
CA ASN A 251 -1.27 -17.62 -27.25
C ASN A 251 -1.48 -19.03 -26.69
N HIS A 252 -2.72 -19.52 -26.66
CA HIS A 252 -3.09 -20.87 -26.18
C HIS A 252 -2.62 -21.18 -24.75
N CYS A 253 -2.60 -20.15 -23.87
CA CYS A 253 -2.14 -20.27 -22.49
C CYS A 253 -3.22 -20.70 -21.48
N SER A 254 -4.47 -20.92 -21.91
CA SER A 254 -5.64 -21.13 -21.04
C SER A 254 -5.57 -22.40 -20.16
N ASN A 255 -4.64 -23.32 -20.42
CA ASN A 255 -4.44 -24.55 -19.65
C ASN A 255 -3.47 -24.38 -18.46
N PHE A 256 -2.77 -23.22 -18.33
CA PHE A 256 -1.84 -22.95 -17.23
C PHE A 256 -1.89 -21.51 -16.71
N ILE A 257 -2.68 -20.61 -17.34
CA ILE A 257 -2.87 -19.23 -16.88
C ILE A 257 -4.35 -18.97 -16.65
N PHE A 258 -4.70 -18.53 -15.44
CA PHE A 258 -6.08 -18.35 -14.98
C PHE A 258 -6.30 -16.92 -14.48
N LEU A 259 -7.39 -16.29 -14.94
CA LEU A 259 -7.83 -14.96 -14.49
C LEU A 259 -9.02 -15.11 -13.55
N ASN A 260 -8.89 -14.58 -12.34
CA ASN A 260 -9.93 -14.54 -11.33
C ASN A 260 -10.21 -13.11 -10.87
N SER A 261 -11.45 -12.85 -10.45
CA SER A 261 -11.83 -11.62 -9.77
C SER A 261 -11.23 -11.51 -8.37
N TYR A 262 -11.50 -10.41 -7.67
CA TYR A 262 -11.11 -10.26 -6.27
C TYR A 262 -11.74 -11.37 -5.40
N ILE A 263 -10.95 -11.89 -4.46
CA ILE A 263 -11.38 -12.88 -3.49
C ILE A 263 -11.27 -12.32 -2.07
N SER A 264 -11.89 -12.99 -1.11
CA SER A 264 -11.83 -12.60 0.30
C SER A 264 -10.39 -12.68 0.85
N LYS A 265 -10.12 -11.97 1.96
CA LYS A 265 -8.82 -12.05 2.67
C LYS A 265 -8.51 -13.50 3.08
N ASP A 266 -9.52 -14.24 3.55
CA ASP A 266 -9.34 -15.61 4.05
C ASP A 266 -9.05 -16.60 2.92
N ASP A 267 -9.68 -16.43 1.75
CA ASP A 267 -9.38 -17.24 0.58
C ASP A 267 -8.02 -16.90 -0.02
N LEU A 268 -7.67 -15.59 -0.06
CA LEU A 268 -6.34 -15.17 -0.51
C LEU A 268 -5.23 -15.71 0.40
N LYS A 269 -5.49 -15.81 1.71
CA LYS A 269 -4.58 -16.46 2.66
C LYS A 269 -4.28 -17.90 2.26
N LYS A 270 -5.33 -18.70 1.93
CA LYS A 270 -5.16 -20.09 1.45
C LYS A 270 -4.35 -20.12 0.15
N VAL A 271 -4.65 -19.23 -0.77
CA VAL A 271 -3.92 -19.11 -2.03
C VAL A 271 -2.43 -18.86 -1.79
N TYR A 272 -2.05 -17.93 -0.88
CA TYR A 272 -0.64 -17.73 -0.52
C TYR A 272 -0.01 -18.97 0.08
N GLN A 273 -0.73 -19.69 0.94
CA GLN A 273 -0.24 -20.92 1.58
C GLN A 273 0.03 -22.06 0.57
N GLU A 274 -0.69 -22.09 -0.52
CA GLU A 274 -0.55 -23.11 -1.58
C GLU A 274 0.41 -22.71 -2.70
N SER A 275 0.77 -21.42 -2.80
CA SER A 275 1.56 -20.89 -3.91
C SER A 275 3.05 -20.81 -3.59
N HIS A 276 3.88 -21.05 -4.60
CA HIS A 276 5.34 -20.97 -4.49
C HIS A 276 5.82 -19.54 -4.65
N PHE A 277 5.26 -18.80 -5.62
CA PHE A 277 5.73 -17.47 -5.99
C PHE A 277 4.59 -16.47 -6.19
N LEU A 278 4.81 -15.24 -5.68
CA LEU A 278 4.04 -14.05 -6.04
C LEU A 278 4.81 -13.28 -7.11
N VAL A 279 4.22 -13.02 -8.27
CA VAL A 279 4.82 -12.20 -9.34
C VAL A 279 4.22 -10.80 -9.32
N LEU A 280 5.03 -9.77 -9.01
CA LEU A 280 4.60 -8.37 -8.89
C LEU A 280 5.51 -7.43 -9.70
N PRO A 281 5.37 -7.35 -11.02
CA PRO A 281 6.22 -6.55 -11.89
C PRO A 281 5.82 -5.06 -11.95
N SER A 282 5.46 -4.46 -10.82
CA SER A 282 4.90 -3.12 -10.73
C SER A 282 5.90 -2.02 -11.10
N LYS A 283 5.44 -0.97 -11.79
CA LYS A 283 6.25 0.24 -12.08
C LYS A 283 6.44 1.16 -10.87
N SER A 284 5.53 1.10 -9.91
CA SER A 284 5.58 1.94 -8.70
C SER A 284 4.75 1.32 -7.59
N GLU A 285 5.27 1.41 -6.38
CA GLU A 285 4.58 0.97 -5.16
C GLU A 285 4.76 2.01 -4.04
N GLY A 286 3.91 1.91 -3.02
CA GLY A 286 4.17 2.48 -1.72
C GLY A 286 4.75 1.40 -0.79
N TRP A 287 3.88 0.80 0.04
CA TRP A 287 4.11 -0.48 0.71
C TRP A 287 3.28 -1.54 0.00
N PRO A 288 3.90 -2.45 -0.74
CA PRO A 288 3.15 -3.50 -1.44
C PRO A 288 2.69 -4.55 -0.43
N LYS A 289 1.48 -4.39 0.11
CA LYS A 289 0.90 -5.32 1.10
C LYS A 289 1.00 -6.77 0.63
N VAL A 290 0.68 -7.01 -0.63
CA VAL A 290 0.70 -8.37 -1.22
C VAL A 290 2.06 -9.05 -1.12
N VAL A 291 3.17 -8.30 -1.15
CA VAL A 291 4.52 -8.83 -0.94
C VAL A 291 4.70 -9.28 0.51
N ALA A 292 4.34 -8.44 1.48
CA ALA A 292 4.41 -8.80 2.89
C ALA A 292 3.46 -9.96 3.24
N GLU A 293 2.28 -9.99 2.64
CA GLU A 293 1.27 -11.04 2.79
C GLU A 293 1.79 -12.38 2.25
N ALA A 294 2.33 -12.38 1.04
CA ALA A 294 2.92 -13.57 0.43
C ALA A 294 4.07 -14.12 1.29
N MET A 295 4.99 -13.26 1.72
CA MET A 295 6.11 -13.63 2.58
C MET A 295 5.65 -14.21 3.93
N PHE A 296 4.57 -13.68 4.51
CA PHE A 296 4.01 -14.16 5.79
C PHE A 296 3.60 -15.64 5.72
N TRP A 297 3.16 -16.10 4.54
CA TRP A 297 2.73 -17.45 4.24
C TRP A 297 3.76 -18.28 3.46
N GLY A 298 5.00 -17.78 3.36
CA GLY A 298 6.09 -18.46 2.69
C GLY A 298 5.97 -18.52 1.15
N CYS A 299 5.10 -17.72 0.56
CA CYS A 299 5.05 -17.51 -0.88
C CYS A 299 6.12 -16.48 -1.26
N ILE A 300 7.09 -16.88 -2.08
CA ILE A 300 8.27 -16.07 -2.39
C ILE A 300 7.94 -14.96 -3.40
N PRO A 301 8.19 -13.68 -3.10
CA PRO A 301 7.92 -12.61 -4.04
C PRO A 301 9.00 -12.49 -5.12
N LEU A 302 8.55 -12.35 -6.35
CA LEU A 302 9.28 -11.92 -7.54
C LEU A 302 8.77 -10.53 -7.87
N ALA A 303 9.50 -9.49 -7.51
CA ALA A 303 8.99 -8.13 -7.60
C ALA A 303 10.04 -7.14 -8.13
N THR A 304 9.58 -6.12 -8.85
CA THR A 304 10.46 -5.06 -9.37
C THR A 304 11.09 -4.24 -8.25
N ASN A 305 12.32 -3.79 -8.47
CA ASN A 305 13.04 -2.94 -7.52
C ASN A 305 12.49 -1.51 -7.52
N VAL A 306 11.30 -1.33 -6.93
CA VAL A 306 10.63 -0.03 -6.81
C VAL A 306 10.26 0.25 -5.36
N SER A 307 10.33 1.52 -4.93
CA SER A 307 10.02 1.90 -3.55
C SER A 307 10.84 1.08 -2.52
N CYS A 308 10.17 0.56 -1.49
CA CYS A 308 10.78 -0.21 -0.40
C CYS A 308 10.99 -1.71 -0.72
N ILE A 309 10.74 -2.17 -1.94
CA ILE A 309 10.81 -3.62 -2.27
C ILE A 309 12.22 -4.17 -2.03
N SER A 310 13.28 -3.47 -2.40
CA SER A 310 14.65 -3.94 -2.11
C SER A 310 14.93 -4.10 -0.62
N ASN A 311 14.41 -3.20 0.22
CA ASN A 311 14.48 -3.35 1.68
C ASN A 311 13.68 -4.59 2.16
N MET A 312 12.46 -4.78 1.62
CA MET A 312 11.62 -5.94 1.98
C MET A 312 12.29 -7.25 1.59
N LEU A 313 12.88 -7.33 0.40
CA LEU A 313 13.55 -8.53 -0.11
C LEU A 313 15.00 -8.69 0.37
N ASN A 314 15.55 -7.69 1.08
CA ASN A 314 16.93 -7.69 1.56
C ASN A 314 17.94 -8.14 0.49
N ASN A 315 17.97 -7.42 -0.63
CA ASN A 315 18.83 -7.75 -1.76
C ASN A 315 18.72 -9.23 -2.19
N GLU A 316 17.50 -9.68 -2.41
CA GLU A 316 17.12 -11.03 -2.86
C GLU A 316 17.25 -12.16 -1.82
N ASN A 317 17.61 -11.89 -0.58
CA ASN A 317 17.63 -12.92 0.48
C ASN A 317 16.22 -13.44 0.87
N ARG A 318 15.14 -12.73 0.47
CA ARG A 318 13.75 -13.05 0.81
C ARG A 318 12.84 -13.16 -0.42
N GLY A 319 13.41 -13.17 -1.62
CA GLY A 319 12.69 -13.18 -2.89
C GLY A 319 13.63 -12.97 -4.06
N LEU A 320 13.12 -12.57 -5.21
CA LEU A 320 13.90 -12.17 -6.37
C LEU A 320 13.49 -10.77 -6.86
N LEU A 321 14.46 -9.96 -7.26
CA LEU A 321 14.23 -8.66 -7.87
C LEU A 321 14.11 -8.80 -9.39
N LEU A 322 12.93 -8.46 -9.91
CA LEU A 322 12.67 -8.41 -11.35
C LEU A 322 13.30 -7.14 -11.94
N SER A 323 13.98 -7.32 -13.06
CA SER A 323 14.58 -6.24 -13.83
C SER A 323 13.68 -5.70 -14.93
N LEU A 324 12.58 -6.41 -15.23
CA LEU A 324 11.73 -6.24 -16.43
C LEU A 324 12.50 -6.50 -17.75
N ASN A 325 13.61 -7.20 -17.66
CA ASN A 325 14.28 -7.82 -18.79
C ASN A 325 13.92 -9.32 -18.79
N MET A 326 13.14 -9.73 -19.77
CA MET A 326 12.56 -11.08 -19.82
C MET A 326 13.61 -12.18 -19.69
N ASN A 327 14.72 -12.08 -20.42
CA ASN A 327 15.77 -13.09 -20.40
C ASN A 327 16.46 -13.18 -19.04
N SER A 328 16.79 -12.04 -18.44
CA SER A 328 17.43 -11.99 -17.12
C SER A 328 16.52 -12.52 -16.02
N ASP A 329 15.23 -12.14 -16.06
CA ASP A 329 14.27 -12.56 -15.04
C ASP A 329 13.94 -14.06 -15.19
N LEU A 330 13.88 -14.57 -16.41
CA LEU A 330 13.73 -15.99 -16.71
C LEU A 330 14.92 -16.81 -16.17
N GLU A 331 16.15 -16.37 -16.47
CA GLU A 331 17.37 -17.03 -15.99
C GLU A 331 17.43 -17.11 -14.47
N LYS A 332 17.12 -16.03 -13.77
CA LYS A 332 17.07 -16.03 -12.29
C LYS A 332 16.07 -17.04 -11.73
N MET A 333 14.89 -17.14 -12.33
CA MET A 333 13.89 -18.11 -11.88
C MET A 333 14.35 -19.54 -12.14
N GLN A 334 14.94 -19.81 -13.31
CA GLN A 334 15.44 -21.14 -13.66
C GLN A 334 16.58 -21.57 -12.73
N GLN A 335 17.48 -20.67 -12.37
CA GLN A 335 18.55 -20.91 -11.40
C GLN A 335 17.96 -21.29 -10.03
N LEU A 336 16.95 -20.55 -9.56
CA LEU A 336 16.29 -20.85 -8.28
C LEU A 336 15.55 -22.19 -8.33
N PHE A 337 14.94 -22.55 -9.46
CA PHE A 337 14.25 -23.86 -9.60
C PHE A 337 15.20 -25.06 -9.48
N GLN A 338 16.47 -24.85 -9.75
CA GLN A 338 17.51 -25.90 -9.60
C GLN A 338 18.11 -25.94 -8.20
N ASN A 339 17.76 -25.00 -7.31
CA ASN A 339 18.38 -24.85 -5.98
C ASN A 339 17.34 -24.86 -4.85
N ASP A 340 16.85 -26.05 -4.50
CA ASP A 340 15.85 -26.22 -3.43
C ASP A 340 16.32 -25.67 -2.08
N SER A 341 17.60 -25.81 -1.75
CA SER A 341 18.19 -25.27 -0.51
C SER A 341 18.10 -23.75 -0.44
N GLU A 342 18.38 -23.05 -1.54
CA GLU A 342 18.24 -21.61 -1.62
C GLU A 342 16.77 -21.19 -1.52
N TYR A 343 15.86 -21.90 -2.19
CA TYR A 343 14.43 -21.66 -2.13
C TYR A 343 13.91 -21.78 -0.67
N GLN A 344 14.26 -22.85 0.05
CA GLN A 344 13.88 -23.03 1.47
C GLN A 344 14.47 -21.92 2.35
N THR A 345 15.71 -21.52 2.12
CA THR A 345 16.36 -20.42 2.84
C THR A 345 15.59 -19.11 2.63
N LYS A 346 15.20 -18.80 1.40
CA LYS A 346 14.38 -17.59 1.09
C LYS A 346 13.02 -17.64 1.78
N ILE A 347 12.35 -18.80 1.81
CA ILE A 347 11.07 -19.00 2.53
C ILE A 347 11.24 -18.64 4.00
N ASN A 348 12.20 -19.25 4.68
CA ASN A 348 12.44 -19.03 6.11
C ASN A 348 12.75 -17.56 6.43
N ASN A 349 13.60 -16.93 5.62
CA ASN A 349 13.96 -15.53 5.77
C ASN A 349 12.75 -14.60 5.53
N ALA A 350 11.93 -14.90 4.52
CA ALA A 350 10.72 -14.17 4.20
C ALA A 350 9.69 -14.23 5.33
N ILE A 351 9.39 -15.43 5.83
CA ILE A 351 8.48 -15.65 6.95
C ILE A 351 8.97 -14.93 8.20
N HIS A 352 10.26 -15.12 8.55
CA HIS A 352 10.84 -14.50 9.75
C HIS A 352 10.72 -12.97 9.71
N TRP A 353 11.04 -12.36 8.59
CA TRP A 353 11.00 -10.91 8.46
C TRP A 353 9.56 -10.38 8.44
N SER A 354 8.69 -10.94 7.60
CA SER A 354 7.33 -10.41 7.41
C SER A 354 6.46 -10.52 8.66
N ARG A 355 6.68 -11.54 9.48
CA ARG A 355 5.98 -11.75 10.76
C ARG A 355 6.34 -10.75 11.87
N ASN A 356 7.29 -9.84 11.63
CA ASN A 356 7.50 -8.69 12.50
C ASN A 356 6.53 -7.52 12.21
N PHE A 357 5.74 -7.61 11.13
CA PHE A 357 4.83 -6.56 10.69
C PHE A 357 3.37 -7.01 10.80
N THR A 358 2.92 -7.25 12.04
CA THR A 358 1.54 -7.67 12.36
C THR A 358 0.67 -6.47 12.73
N ILE A 359 -0.66 -6.66 12.71
CA ILE A 359 -1.63 -5.67 13.17
C ILE A 359 -1.38 -5.31 14.63
N ASP A 360 -1.03 -6.29 15.46
CA ASP A 360 -0.70 -6.10 16.88
C ASP A 360 0.51 -5.17 17.03
N LYS A 361 1.56 -5.41 16.26
CA LYS A 361 2.75 -4.57 16.25
C LYS A 361 2.46 -3.18 15.69
N PHE A 362 1.63 -3.09 14.66
CA PHE A 362 1.20 -1.81 14.10
C PHE A 362 0.43 -0.97 15.13
N GLU A 363 -0.48 -1.58 15.88
CA GLU A 363 -1.22 -0.91 16.98
C GLU A 363 -0.28 -0.47 18.10
N GLU A 364 0.70 -1.30 18.47
CA GLU A 364 1.72 -0.93 19.46
C GLU A 364 2.51 0.32 19.05
N GLU A 365 2.99 0.35 17.80
CA GLU A 365 3.74 1.51 17.27
C GLU A 365 2.87 2.78 17.20
N ILE A 366 1.60 2.65 16.81
CA ILE A 366 0.64 3.78 16.87
C ILE A 366 0.51 4.31 18.31
N LYS A 367 0.35 3.43 19.30
CA LYS A 367 0.25 3.84 20.72
C LYS A 367 1.48 4.62 21.18
N LYS A 368 2.68 4.22 20.74
CA LYS A 368 3.93 4.96 21.01
C LYS A 368 3.90 6.35 20.37
N LEU A 369 3.47 6.45 19.10
CA LEU A 369 3.37 7.72 18.37
C LEU A 369 2.35 8.70 18.97
N LEU A 370 1.25 8.19 19.53
CA LEU A 370 0.24 9.02 20.18
C LEU A 370 0.68 9.52 21.56
N LYS A 371 1.55 8.78 22.27
CA LYS A 371 2.11 9.17 23.56
C LYS A 371 3.32 10.10 23.46
N ALA A 372 4.16 9.90 22.41
CA ALA A 372 5.35 10.71 22.14
C ALA A 372 4.96 12.16 21.75
#